data_921f773d04f7bef4410e4720d3c371cf
#
_entry.id   921f773d04f7bef4410e4720d3c371cf
#
_cell.length_a   1.000
_cell.length_b   1.000
_cell.length_c   1.000
_cell.angle_alpha   90.00
_cell.angle_beta   90.00
_cell.angle_gamma   90.00
#
_symmetry.space_group_name_H-M   'P 1'
#
loop_
_entity.id
_entity.type
_entity.pdbx_description
1 polymer ?
#
loop_
_entity_poly.entity_id
_entity_poly.type
_entity_poly.pdbx_seq_one_letter_code
_entity_poly.pdbx_strand_id
1 'polypeptide(L)'
;MANKIEQKLLNALLDSYEKSKTFIGENKNQQAFRIQISKLFPKYDDDSEYEFYKEINTALANLETKGFVKLQKEKSGKVKTVLLELSKLSEVYEFIKRTPKSETNNSLQNIWNNFADIDFYIYKPLSDYLLEQKNNLSKNKNISFFDGDIKEYKNLLSAVKAVLENKDEIFIRELSVKLFNDSKKLETIESQIRSFLYRYGEYDDKDTVLEEHNILKTPTYVMVKGKGILNFGQTIDLSKIDGDIGLSTKTLNQLCSVDLQGAEVVTIENLTNFHKFQPNNQLVIYLGGFHNSIKRDFIKRVDYCNPGTKFFHFGDIDAGGFYILEHLIKKTGIAFIPLNMNIETLKNHKTYWKPLSENDKSRLQKILELAPEYKDVLLFMLNNNCKLEQEAEILS
;
A
#
# COMPACT_ATOMS: atom_id res chain seq x y z
N MET A 1 7.81 -19.93 -37.43
CA MET A 1 7.40 -18.96 -36.41
C MET A 1 6.14 -18.28 -36.90
N ALA A 2 5.21 -18.00 -35.96
CA ALA A 2 3.99 -17.28 -36.26
C ALA A 2 4.28 -15.85 -36.71
N ASN A 3 3.61 -15.37 -37.76
CA ASN A 3 3.66 -13.97 -38.14
C ASN A 3 2.75 -13.12 -37.21
N LYS A 4 2.79 -11.79 -37.35
CA LYS A 4 2.02 -10.86 -36.45
C LYS A 4 0.50 -11.08 -36.53
N ILE A 5 -0.04 -11.42 -37.69
CA ILE A 5 -1.47 -11.69 -37.93
C ILE A 5 -1.86 -12.98 -37.23
N GLU A 6 -1.09 -14.05 -37.46
CA GLU A 6 -1.31 -15.35 -36.80
C GLU A 6 -1.25 -15.25 -35.29
N GLN A 7 -0.25 -14.55 -34.76
CA GLN A 7 -0.13 -14.31 -33.32
C GLN A 7 -1.34 -13.56 -32.76
N LYS A 8 -1.77 -12.49 -33.42
CA LYS A 8 -2.92 -11.69 -32.96
C LYS A 8 -4.20 -12.52 -32.94
N LEU A 9 -4.43 -13.32 -34.00
CA LEU A 9 -5.62 -14.17 -34.11
C LEU A 9 -5.63 -15.27 -33.04
N LEU A 10 -4.54 -16.02 -32.93
CA LEU A 10 -4.46 -17.13 -32.00
C LEU A 10 -4.50 -16.65 -30.56
N ASN A 11 -3.84 -15.52 -30.20
CA ASN A 11 -3.96 -14.93 -28.90
C ASN A 11 -5.41 -14.57 -28.55
N ALA A 12 -6.14 -13.95 -29.47
CA ALA A 12 -7.53 -13.58 -29.22
C ALA A 12 -8.44 -14.80 -29.03
N LEU A 13 -8.21 -15.88 -29.79
CA LEU A 13 -8.94 -17.14 -29.61
C LEU A 13 -8.61 -17.82 -28.28
N LEU A 14 -7.31 -17.87 -27.90
CA LEU A 14 -6.88 -18.43 -26.62
C LEU A 14 -7.39 -17.59 -25.44
N ASP A 15 -7.40 -16.26 -25.54
CA ASP A 15 -7.97 -15.39 -24.50
C ASP A 15 -9.46 -15.69 -24.27
N SER A 16 -10.20 -15.95 -25.35
CA SER A 16 -11.61 -16.34 -25.25
C SER A 16 -11.77 -17.71 -24.58
N TYR A 17 -10.91 -18.68 -24.90
CA TYR A 17 -10.88 -19.99 -24.28
C TYR A 17 -10.53 -19.92 -22.79
N GLU A 18 -9.41 -19.27 -22.47
CA GLU A 18 -8.90 -19.16 -21.10
C GLU A 18 -9.83 -18.38 -20.13
N LYS A 19 -10.71 -17.52 -20.65
CA LYS A 19 -11.74 -16.81 -19.87
C LYS A 19 -13.03 -17.61 -19.68
N SER A 20 -13.15 -18.75 -20.33
CA SER A 20 -14.40 -19.52 -20.38
C SER A 20 -14.58 -20.47 -19.21
N LYS A 21 -15.83 -20.91 -18.99
CA LYS A 21 -16.15 -22.01 -18.08
C LYS A 21 -15.60 -23.37 -18.56
N THR A 22 -15.38 -23.53 -19.87
CA THR A 22 -14.77 -24.74 -20.45
C THR A 22 -13.33 -24.92 -19.97
N PHE A 23 -12.59 -23.81 -19.80
CA PHE A 23 -11.21 -23.84 -19.31
C PHE A 23 -11.10 -24.41 -17.88
N ILE A 24 -12.07 -24.10 -17.02
CA ILE A 24 -12.12 -24.61 -15.63
C ILE A 24 -12.92 -25.91 -15.46
N GLY A 25 -13.38 -26.51 -16.57
CA GLY A 25 -14.09 -27.78 -16.55
C GLY A 25 -15.55 -27.70 -16.06
N GLU A 26 -16.12 -26.53 -15.89
CA GLU A 26 -17.50 -26.33 -15.41
C GLU A 26 -18.57 -26.41 -16.50
N ASN A 27 -18.19 -26.53 -17.77
CA ASN A 27 -19.13 -26.52 -18.87
C ASN A 27 -19.66 -27.93 -19.18
N LYS A 28 -20.97 -28.11 -19.13
CA LYS A 28 -21.63 -29.38 -19.50
C LYS A 28 -21.68 -29.62 -21.01
N ASN A 29 -21.61 -28.54 -21.81
CA ASN A 29 -21.68 -28.60 -23.28
C ASN A 29 -20.36 -28.12 -23.90
N GLN A 30 -19.97 -28.75 -25.01
CA GLN A 30 -18.78 -28.34 -25.73
C GLN A 30 -18.97 -26.96 -26.37
N GLN A 31 -18.24 -25.97 -25.87
CA GLN A 31 -18.29 -24.56 -26.37
C GLN A 31 -17.28 -24.39 -27.51
N ALA A 32 -17.73 -23.80 -28.62
CA ALA A 32 -16.85 -23.40 -29.69
C ALA A 32 -16.29 -21.99 -29.46
N PHE A 33 -14.96 -21.85 -29.51
CA PHE A 33 -14.27 -20.56 -29.40
C PHE A 33 -14.07 -19.99 -30.78
N ARG A 34 -14.74 -18.88 -31.05
CA ARG A 34 -14.79 -18.26 -32.38
C ARG A 34 -14.62 -16.75 -32.34
N ILE A 35 -14.00 -16.21 -33.39
CA ILE A 35 -13.82 -14.79 -33.59
C ILE A 35 -14.28 -14.39 -35.00
N GLN A 36 -15.00 -13.28 -35.09
CA GLN A 36 -15.30 -12.67 -36.40
C GLN A 36 -14.07 -11.90 -36.87
N ILE A 37 -13.63 -12.14 -38.10
CA ILE A 37 -12.41 -11.53 -38.63
C ILE A 37 -12.50 -10.03 -38.71
N SER A 38 -13.63 -9.46 -39.15
CA SER A 38 -13.83 -8.02 -39.23
C SER A 38 -13.78 -7.30 -37.87
N LYS A 39 -14.13 -8.00 -36.76
CA LYS A 39 -13.98 -7.44 -35.41
C LYS A 39 -12.52 -7.37 -34.98
N LEU A 40 -11.71 -8.35 -35.33
CA LEU A 40 -10.29 -8.40 -34.99
C LEU A 40 -9.42 -7.53 -35.89
N PHE A 41 -9.81 -7.47 -37.18
CA PHE A 41 -9.16 -6.73 -38.25
C PHE A 41 -10.19 -5.84 -38.97
N PRO A 42 -10.48 -4.63 -38.48
CA PRO A 42 -11.53 -3.76 -39.02
C PRO A 42 -11.36 -3.43 -40.50
N LYS A 43 -10.12 -3.37 -41.00
CA LYS A 43 -9.79 -3.10 -42.41
C LYS A 43 -9.94 -4.32 -43.33
N TYR A 44 -10.32 -5.49 -42.79
CA TYR A 44 -10.52 -6.71 -43.58
C TYR A 44 -11.67 -6.60 -44.60
N ASP A 45 -12.63 -5.76 -44.34
CA ASP A 45 -13.81 -5.50 -45.19
C ASP A 45 -13.64 -4.22 -46.04
N ASP A 46 -12.48 -3.56 -46.01
CA ASP A 46 -12.19 -2.34 -46.77
C ASP A 46 -11.57 -2.70 -48.14
N ASP A 47 -12.29 -2.40 -49.20
CA ASP A 47 -11.85 -2.70 -50.57
C ASP A 47 -10.57 -1.93 -50.97
N SER A 48 -10.25 -0.82 -50.31
CA SER A 48 -9.02 -0.07 -50.53
C SER A 48 -7.77 -0.75 -49.94
N GLU A 49 -7.93 -1.71 -49.03
CA GLU A 49 -6.85 -2.41 -48.29
C GLU A 49 -6.64 -3.86 -48.83
N TYR A 50 -6.63 -4.03 -50.13
CA TYR A 50 -6.55 -5.34 -50.76
C TYR A 50 -5.30 -6.15 -50.36
N GLU A 51 -4.13 -5.54 -50.23
CA GLU A 51 -2.91 -6.25 -49.80
C GLU A 51 -3.06 -6.80 -48.40
N PHE A 52 -3.64 -6.00 -47.48
CA PHE A 52 -3.90 -6.43 -46.10
C PHE A 52 -4.92 -7.58 -46.04
N TYR A 53 -5.96 -7.53 -46.87
CA TYR A 53 -6.92 -8.63 -47.05
C TYR A 53 -6.20 -9.91 -47.46
N LYS A 54 -5.28 -9.85 -48.45
CA LYS A 54 -4.51 -10.99 -48.96
C LYS A 54 -3.58 -11.56 -47.88
N GLU A 55 -2.90 -10.71 -47.12
CA GLU A 55 -2.03 -11.14 -46.03
C GLU A 55 -2.81 -11.90 -44.94
N ILE A 56 -4.01 -11.39 -44.55
CA ILE A 56 -4.87 -12.07 -43.59
C ILE A 56 -5.32 -13.42 -44.10
N ASN A 57 -5.80 -13.51 -45.35
CA ASN A 57 -6.25 -14.78 -45.89
C ASN A 57 -5.11 -15.82 -46.06
N THR A 58 -3.89 -15.37 -46.35
CA THR A 58 -2.70 -16.22 -46.37
C THR A 58 -2.41 -16.78 -44.98
N ALA A 59 -2.47 -15.93 -43.93
CA ALA A 59 -2.29 -16.37 -42.56
C ALA A 59 -3.39 -17.35 -42.10
N LEU A 60 -4.66 -17.07 -42.46
CA LEU A 60 -5.79 -17.96 -42.18
C LEU A 60 -5.65 -19.31 -42.80
N ALA A 61 -5.28 -19.38 -44.10
CA ALA A 61 -5.05 -20.64 -44.84
C ALA A 61 -3.91 -21.45 -44.22
N ASN A 62 -2.82 -20.79 -43.80
CA ASN A 62 -1.72 -21.43 -43.09
C ASN A 62 -2.15 -22.07 -41.79
N LEU A 63 -2.93 -21.34 -40.98
CA LEU A 63 -3.44 -21.84 -39.67
C LEU A 63 -4.45 -22.99 -39.87
N GLU A 64 -5.29 -22.94 -40.90
CA GLU A 64 -6.21 -24.02 -41.24
C GLU A 64 -5.45 -25.28 -41.74
N THR A 65 -4.43 -25.11 -42.57
CA THR A 65 -3.56 -26.21 -43.04
C THR A 65 -2.84 -26.90 -41.86
N LYS A 66 -2.44 -26.13 -40.83
CA LYS A 66 -1.86 -26.68 -39.60
C LYS A 66 -2.89 -27.36 -38.70
N GLY A 67 -4.18 -27.23 -39.00
CA GLY A 67 -5.27 -27.75 -38.19
C GLY A 67 -5.50 -26.99 -36.88
N PHE A 68 -4.95 -25.77 -36.72
CA PHE A 68 -5.11 -24.97 -35.49
C PHE A 68 -6.46 -24.29 -35.42
N VAL A 69 -7.06 -24.03 -36.58
CA VAL A 69 -8.36 -23.36 -36.71
C VAL A 69 -9.21 -23.99 -37.81
N LYS A 70 -10.54 -23.78 -37.70
CA LYS A 70 -11.52 -24.05 -38.75
C LYS A 70 -12.09 -22.72 -39.24
N LEU A 71 -12.17 -22.57 -40.58
CA LEU A 71 -12.67 -21.35 -41.19
C LEU A 71 -14.14 -21.50 -41.58
N GLN A 72 -14.99 -20.58 -41.21
CA GLN A 72 -16.36 -20.45 -41.67
C GLN A 72 -16.43 -19.32 -42.70
N LYS A 73 -16.79 -19.67 -43.94
CA LYS A 73 -16.87 -18.74 -45.07
C LYS A 73 -18.31 -18.35 -45.37
N GLU A 74 -18.51 -17.18 -45.91
CA GLU A 74 -19.75 -16.71 -46.49
C GLU A 74 -19.96 -17.34 -47.89
N LYS A 75 -21.17 -17.13 -48.47
CA LYS A 75 -21.46 -17.56 -49.83
C LYS A 75 -20.52 -16.98 -50.89
N SER A 76 -19.96 -15.82 -50.61
CA SER A 76 -18.93 -15.14 -51.43
C SER A 76 -17.55 -15.79 -51.39
N GLY A 77 -17.33 -16.78 -50.53
CA GLY A 77 -16.03 -17.39 -50.28
C GLY A 77 -15.17 -16.63 -49.24
N LYS A 78 -15.58 -15.44 -48.77
CA LYS A 78 -14.90 -14.62 -47.78
C LYS A 78 -14.98 -15.27 -46.41
N VAL A 79 -13.88 -15.26 -45.64
CA VAL A 79 -13.87 -15.81 -44.27
C VAL A 79 -14.60 -14.85 -43.34
N LYS A 80 -15.63 -15.33 -42.66
CA LYS A 80 -16.41 -14.58 -41.69
C LYS A 80 -15.95 -14.83 -40.25
N THR A 81 -15.75 -16.11 -39.94
CA THR A 81 -15.49 -16.53 -38.54
C THR A 81 -14.38 -17.58 -38.54
N VAL A 82 -13.52 -17.48 -37.53
CA VAL A 82 -12.46 -18.47 -37.27
C VAL A 82 -12.76 -19.14 -35.94
N LEU A 83 -12.68 -20.47 -35.90
CA LEU A 83 -12.90 -21.30 -34.73
C LEU A 83 -11.58 -21.94 -34.31
N LEU A 84 -11.31 -21.97 -33.00
CA LEU A 84 -10.16 -22.63 -32.41
C LEU A 84 -10.38 -24.15 -32.38
N GLU A 85 -9.38 -24.93 -32.80
CA GLU A 85 -9.41 -26.40 -32.70
C GLU A 85 -8.82 -26.81 -31.32
N LEU A 86 -9.68 -27.23 -30.39
CA LEU A 86 -9.28 -27.51 -28.99
C LEU A 86 -8.36 -28.77 -28.92
N SER A 87 -8.45 -29.70 -29.85
CA SER A 87 -7.55 -30.86 -29.89
C SER A 87 -6.09 -30.50 -30.18
N LYS A 88 -5.83 -29.29 -30.65
CA LYS A 88 -4.51 -28.74 -31.03
C LYS A 88 -3.98 -27.67 -30.11
N LEU A 89 -4.58 -27.48 -28.92
CA LEU A 89 -4.22 -26.40 -28.01
C LEU A 89 -2.72 -26.35 -27.67
N SER A 90 -2.11 -27.47 -27.31
CA SER A 90 -0.68 -27.53 -26.93
C SER A 90 0.21 -27.06 -28.11
N GLU A 91 -0.09 -27.49 -29.30
CA GLU A 91 0.65 -27.09 -30.51
C GLU A 91 0.44 -25.60 -30.84
N VAL A 92 -0.77 -25.06 -30.58
CA VAL A 92 -1.07 -23.63 -30.74
C VAL A 92 -0.27 -22.79 -29.81
N TYR A 93 -0.21 -23.14 -28.51
CA TYR A 93 0.60 -22.43 -27.51
C TYR A 93 2.08 -22.41 -27.88
N GLU A 94 2.62 -23.58 -28.27
CA GLU A 94 4.01 -23.71 -28.71
C GLU A 94 4.32 -22.83 -29.93
N PHE A 95 3.41 -22.88 -30.95
CA PHE A 95 3.58 -22.15 -32.22
C PHE A 95 3.70 -20.63 -32.00
N ILE A 96 2.92 -20.04 -31.09
CA ILE A 96 2.99 -18.61 -30.77
C ILE A 96 3.91 -18.30 -29.59
N LYS A 97 4.58 -19.28 -28.99
CA LYS A 97 5.43 -19.15 -27.81
C LYS A 97 4.72 -18.50 -26.62
N ARG A 98 3.47 -18.87 -26.40
CA ARG A 98 2.67 -18.41 -25.26
C ARG A 98 2.62 -19.50 -24.19
N THR A 99 2.91 -19.14 -22.93
CA THR A 99 2.72 -20.05 -21.81
C THR A 99 1.23 -20.26 -21.56
N PRO A 100 0.76 -21.52 -21.49
CA PRO A 100 -0.63 -21.82 -21.14
C PRO A 100 -1.02 -21.26 -19.78
N LYS A 101 -2.22 -20.69 -19.67
CA LYS A 101 -2.74 -20.21 -18.38
C LYS A 101 -2.77 -21.28 -17.30
N SER A 102 -2.99 -22.55 -17.67
CA SER A 102 -2.92 -23.69 -16.74
C SER A 102 -1.55 -23.85 -16.10
N GLU A 103 -0.46 -23.66 -16.83
CA GLU A 103 0.90 -23.71 -16.26
C GLU A 103 1.16 -22.54 -15.33
N THR A 104 0.70 -21.34 -15.70
CA THR A 104 0.74 -20.17 -14.83
C THR A 104 -0.05 -20.42 -13.53
N ASN A 105 -1.25 -20.99 -13.64
CA ASN A 105 -2.07 -21.34 -12.48
C ASN A 105 -1.38 -22.35 -11.56
N ASN A 106 -0.74 -23.37 -12.14
CA ASN A 106 0.02 -24.37 -11.37
C ASN A 106 1.22 -23.71 -10.65
N SER A 107 1.91 -22.80 -11.34
CA SER A 107 3.03 -22.04 -10.75
C SER A 107 2.57 -21.17 -9.58
N LEU A 108 1.42 -20.51 -9.70
CA LEU A 108 0.82 -19.74 -8.61
C LEU A 108 0.45 -20.62 -7.41
N GLN A 109 -0.17 -21.78 -7.65
CA GLN A 109 -0.51 -22.73 -6.58
C GLN A 109 0.74 -23.24 -5.87
N ASN A 110 1.81 -23.56 -6.62
CA ASN A 110 3.09 -23.98 -6.04
C ASN A 110 3.72 -22.87 -5.17
N ILE A 111 3.65 -21.60 -5.60
CA ILE A 111 4.09 -20.48 -4.78
C ILE A 111 3.27 -20.41 -3.48
N TRP A 112 1.95 -20.48 -3.56
CA TRP A 112 1.07 -20.41 -2.38
C TRP A 112 1.26 -21.56 -1.39
N ASN A 113 1.61 -22.74 -1.89
CA ASN A 113 1.91 -23.90 -1.02
C ASN A 113 3.16 -23.67 -0.15
N ASN A 114 4.11 -22.83 -0.59
CA ASN A 114 5.27 -22.44 0.22
C ASN A 114 4.90 -21.55 1.42
N PHE A 115 3.66 -21.06 1.47
CA PHE A 115 3.12 -20.26 2.56
C PHE A 115 1.97 -21.01 3.30
N ALA A 116 1.84 -22.33 3.13
CA ALA A 116 0.74 -23.09 3.73
C ALA A 116 0.89 -23.28 5.25
N ASP A 117 2.13 -23.36 5.74
CA ASP A 117 2.45 -23.67 7.15
C ASP A 117 2.78 -22.41 7.98
N ILE A 118 2.23 -21.25 7.59
CA ILE A 118 2.45 -20.00 8.32
C ILE A 118 1.47 -19.85 9.49
N ASP A 119 1.94 -19.29 10.60
CA ASP A 119 1.11 -18.96 11.75
C ASP A 119 0.02 -17.95 11.35
N PHE A 120 -1.24 -18.35 11.48
CA PHE A 120 -2.39 -17.56 11.06
C PHE A 120 -2.45 -16.19 11.74
N TYR A 121 -2.05 -16.09 13.02
CA TYR A 121 -2.15 -14.83 13.76
C TYR A 121 -1.10 -13.81 13.34
N ILE A 122 0.14 -14.24 13.13
CA ILE A 122 1.24 -13.36 12.71
C ILE A 122 1.05 -12.93 11.25
N TYR A 123 0.60 -13.86 10.42
CA TYR A 123 0.51 -13.65 8.97
C TYR A 123 -0.92 -13.46 8.47
N LYS A 124 -1.82 -13.01 9.34
CA LYS A 124 -3.24 -12.82 8.98
C LYS A 124 -3.42 -12.10 7.63
N PRO A 125 -2.75 -10.96 7.33
CA PRO A 125 -2.90 -10.30 6.04
C PRO A 125 -2.53 -11.19 4.85
N LEU A 126 -1.47 -11.98 4.98
CA LEU A 126 -1.03 -12.90 3.93
C LEU A 126 -1.99 -14.09 3.78
N SER A 127 -2.48 -14.62 4.90
CA SER A 127 -3.44 -15.75 4.91
C SER A 127 -4.79 -15.36 4.28
N ASP A 128 -5.33 -14.18 4.64
CA ASP A 128 -6.57 -13.66 4.07
C ASP A 128 -6.44 -13.41 2.56
N TYR A 129 -5.30 -12.85 2.14
CA TYR A 129 -4.98 -12.71 0.73
C TYR A 129 -4.96 -14.06 0.00
N LEU A 130 -4.20 -15.04 0.50
CA LEU A 130 -4.06 -16.35 -0.16
C LEU A 130 -5.41 -17.07 -0.28
N LEU A 131 -6.26 -16.96 0.73
CA LEU A 131 -7.62 -17.53 0.71
C LEU A 131 -8.46 -16.86 -0.41
N GLU A 132 -8.43 -15.55 -0.51
CA GLU A 132 -9.11 -14.79 -1.57
C GLU A 132 -8.60 -15.21 -2.95
N GLN A 133 -7.25 -15.30 -3.14
CA GLN A 133 -6.70 -15.64 -4.45
C GLN A 133 -6.95 -17.08 -4.86
N LYS A 134 -6.94 -18.06 -3.93
CA LYS A 134 -7.36 -19.44 -4.21
C LYS A 134 -8.82 -19.48 -4.70
N ASN A 135 -9.72 -18.72 -4.07
CA ASN A 135 -11.11 -18.60 -4.50
C ASN A 135 -11.24 -17.87 -5.86
N ASN A 136 -10.42 -16.87 -6.13
CA ASN A 136 -10.39 -16.20 -7.42
C ASN A 136 -9.91 -17.13 -8.52
N LEU A 137 -8.86 -17.91 -8.27
CA LEU A 137 -8.33 -18.88 -9.23
C LEU A 137 -9.37 -19.96 -9.56
N SER A 138 -10.05 -20.52 -8.58
CA SER A 138 -11.11 -21.54 -8.79
C SER A 138 -12.27 -21.01 -9.63
N LYS A 139 -12.57 -19.71 -9.55
CA LYS A 139 -13.60 -19.02 -10.34
C LYS A 139 -13.06 -18.40 -11.62
N ASN A 140 -11.83 -18.72 -12.03
CA ASN A 140 -11.16 -18.17 -13.19
C ASN A 140 -11.09 -16.64 -13.23
N LYS A 141 -11.05 -16.00 -12.06
CA LYS A 141 -10.88 -14.54 -11.91
C LYS A 141 -9.40 -14.16 -11.91
N ASN A 142 -9.14 -12.87 -12.11
CA ASN A 142 -7.78 -12.34 -12.04
C ASN A 142 -7.24 -12.42 -10.61
N ILE A 143 -5.93 -12.68 -10.51
CA ILE A 143 -5.20 -12.70 -9.24
C ILE A 143 -4.72 -11.28 -8.95
N SER A 144 -5.06 -10.76 -7.77
CA SER A 144 -4.61 -9.43 -7.34
C SER A 144 -3.09 -9.42 -7.16
N PHE A 145 -2.44 -8.29 -7.46
CA PHE A 145 -0.99 -8.10 -7.36
C PHE A 145 -0.14 -9.01 -8.25
N PHE A 146 -0.74 -9.72 -9.19
CA PHE A 146 -0.06 -10.54 -10.19
C PHE A 146 -0.24 -9.91 -11.58
N ASP A 147 0.84 -9.49 -12.21
CA ASP A 147 0.89 -8.85 -13.53
C ASP A 147 1.35 -9.78 -14.66
N GLY A 148 1.57 -11.06 -14.35
CA GLY A 148 2.06 -12.09 -15.30
C GLY A 148 3.49 -12.55 -15.02
N ASP A 149 4.27 -11.83 -14.23
CA ASP A 149 5.62 -12.24 -13.84
C ASP A 149 5.60 -13.07 -12.54
N ILE A 150 5.82 -14.36 -12.69
CA ILE A 150 5.86 -15.33 -11.58
C ILE A 150 6.99 -15.02 -10.57
N LYS A 151 8.14 -14.58 -11.06
CA LYS A 151 9.29 -14.26 -10.22
C LYS A 151 9.03 -13.02 -9.37
N GLU A 152 8.53 -11.95 -9.99
CA GLU A 152 8.19 -10.72 -9.29
C GLU A 152 7.07 -10.94 -8.26
N TYR A 153 6.07 -11.73 -8.62
CA TYR A 153 5.00 -12.11 -7.69
C TYR A 153 5.53 -12.88 -6.46
N LYS A 154 6.43 -13.86 -6.66
CA LYS A 154 7.10 -14.57 -5.58
C LYS A 154 7.91 -13.60 -4.70
N ASN A 155 8.63 -12.67 -5.31
CA ASN A 155 9.40 -11.64 -4.59
C ASN A 155 8.48 -10.79 -3.71
N LEU A 156 7.33 -10.35 -4.23
CA LEU A 156 6.35 -9.59 -3.48
C LEU A 156 5.85 -10.35 -2.23
N LEU A 157 5.42 -11.59 -2.40
CA LEU A 157 4.91 -12.39 -1.26
C LEU A 157 6.01 -12.67 -0.22
N SER A 158 7.26 -12.92 -0.67
CA SER A 158 8.40 -13.10 0.23
C SER A 158 8.73 -11.81 1.00
N ALA A 159 8.62 -10.66 0.34
CA ALA A 159 8.82 -9.37 0.98
C ALA A 159 7.70 -9.08 2.00
N VAL A 160 6.43 -9.30 1.64
CA VAL A 160 5.30 -9.16 2.57
C VAL A 160 5.49 -10.03 3.81
N LYS A 161 5.88 -11.30 3.63
CA LYS A 161 6.19 -12.20 4.74
C LYS A 161 7.29 -11.63 5.65
N ALA A 162 8.41 -11.20 5.07
CA ALA A 162 9.53 -10.65 5.81
C ALA A 162 9.17 -9.36 6.57
N VAL A 163 8.30 -8.52 6.00
CA VAL A 163 7.78 -7.33 6.69
C VAL A 163 6.98 -7.73 7.92
N LEU A 164 6.07 -8.69 7.80
CA LEU A 164 5.24 -9.18 8.92
C LEU A 164 6.07 -9.85 10.02
N GLU A 165 7.20 -10.49 9.68
CA GLU A 165 8.12 -11.13 10.62
C GLU A 165 9.03 -10.13 11.35
N ASN A 166 9.24 -8.94 10.78
CA ASN A 166 10.22 -8.01 11.28
C ASN A 166 9.78 -7.39 12.61
N LYS A 167 10.62 -7.50 13.63
CA LYS A 167 10.39 -6.92 14.97
C LYS A 167 11.39 -5.82 15.31
N ASP A 168 12.58 -5.92 14.74
CA ASP A 168 13.68 -5.01 15.03
C ASP A 168 13.78 -3.91 13.99
N GLU A 169 14.40 -2.79 14.36
CA GLU A 169 14.67 -1.71 13.42
C GLU A 169 15.66 -2.19 12.34
N ILE A 170 15.25 -2.07 11.09
CA ILE A 170 16.05 -2.40 9.93
C ILE A 170 15.85 -1.38 8.81
N PHE A 171 16.91 -1.07 8.06
CA PHE A 171 16.77 -0.24 6.87
C PHE A 171 16.21 -1.04 5.69
N ILE A 172 15.34 -0.39 4.91
CA ILE A 172 14.71 -1.01 3.74
C ILE A 172 15.76 -1.62 2.77
N ARG A 173 16.91 -0.95 2.59
CA ARG A 173 18.01 -1.44 1.76
C ARG A 173 18.71 -2.65 2.36
N GLU A 174 18.86 -2.69 3.67
CA GLU A 174 19.43 -3.85 4.37
C GLU A 174 18.52 -5.06 4.25
N LEU A 175 17.21 -4.88 4.49
CA LEU A 175 16.23 -5.94 4.28
C LEU A 175 16.21 -6.41 2.83
N SER A 176 16.33 -5.48 1.87
CA SER A 176 16.40 -5.79 0.44
C SER A 176 17.60 -6.68 0.09
N VAL A 177 18.78 -6.40 0.66
CA VAL A 177 19.96 -7.25 0.49
C VAL A 177 19.75 -8.63 1.09
N LYS A 178 19.20 -8.71 2.31
CA LYS A 178 18.89 -10.00 2.97
C LYS A 178 17.95 -10.89 2.13
N LEU A 179 16.95 -10.29 1.49
CA LEU A 179 15.94 -11.04 0.75
C LEU A 179 16.34 -11.35 -0.69
N PHE A 180 17.00 -10.41 -1.36
CA PHE A 180 17.16 -10.43 -2.82
C PHE A 180 18.61 -10.32 -3.29
N ASN A 181 19.56 -10.14 -2.37
CA ASN A 181 20.95 -9.78 -2.68
C ASN A 181 21.07 -8.53 -3.59
N ASP A 182 20.09 -7.62 -3.47
CA ASP A 182 19.98 -6.36 -4.21
C ASP A 182 19.45 -5.28 -3.28
N SER A 183 20.23 -4.23 -3.04
CA SER A 183 19.89 -3.16 -2.10
C SER A 183 18.69 -2.30 -2.52
N LYS A 184 18.30 -2.31 -3.79
CA LYS A 184 17.23 -1.47 -4.33
C LYS A 184 15.96 -2.23 -4.67
N LYS A 185 16.01 -3.56 -4.70
CA LYS A 185 14.89 -4.39 -5.13
C LYS A 185 13.60 -4.12 -4.33
N LEU A 186 13.72 -4.03 -3.01
CA LEU A 186 12.57 -3.80 -2.14
C LEU A 186 11.97 -2.41 -2.35
N GLU A 187 12.79 -1.39 -2.64
CA GLU A 187 12.32 -0.05 -2.99
C GLU A 187 11.46 -0.06 -4.28
N THR A 188 11.79 -0.92 -5.26
CA THR A 188 11.02 -1.00 -6.51
C THR A 188 9.62 -1.58 -6.33
N ILE A 189 9.41 -2.41 -5.33
CA ILE A 189 8.12 -3.06 -5.02
C ILE A 189 7.45 -2.49 -3.75
N GLU A 190 8.03 -1.46 -3.14
CA GLU A 190 7.56 -0.85 -1.89
C GLU A 190 6.08 -0.45 -1.96
N SER A 191 5.69 0.25 -3.02
CA SER A 191 4.29 0.69 -3.19
C SER A 191 3.30 -0.48 -3.25
N GLN A 192 3.73 -1.61 -3.82
CA GLN A 192 2.91 -2.83 -3.86
C GLN A 192 2.81 -3.47 -2.47
N ILE A 193 3.93 -3.53 -1.71
CA ILE A 193 3.94 -4.05 -0.34
C ILE A 193 3.02 -3.22 0.55
N ARG A 194 3.16 -1.89 0.54
CA ARG A 194 2.30 -0.97 1.30
C ARG A 194 0.82 -1.15 0.92
N SER A 195 0.50 -1.24 -0.37
CA SER A 195 -0.87 -1.48 -0.87
C SER A 195 -1.43 -2.82 -0.44
N PHE A 196 -0.59 -3.86 -0.46
CA PHE A 196 -0.96 -5.21 -0.03
C PHE A 196 -1.31 -5.24 1.45
N LEU A 197 -0.40 -4.79 2.29
CA LEU A 197 -0.56 -4.79 3.74
C LEU A 197 -1.73 -3.89 4.16
N TYR A 198 -1.85 -2.69 3.60
CA TYR A 198 -2.97 -1.79 3.86
C TYR A 198 -4.33 -2.40 3.50
N ARG A 199 -4.39 -3.19 2.42
CA ARG A 199 -5.65 -3.83 1.98
C ARG A 199 -6.07 -5.02 2.85
N TYR A 200 -5.11 -5.83 3.33
CA TYR A 200 -5.40 -7.08 4.03
C TYR A 200 -5.07 -7.04 5.52
N GLY A 201 -4.44 -5.98 6.00
CA GLY A 201 -4.13 -5.75 7.41
C GLY A 201 -4.97 -4.64 8.03
N GLU A 202 -4.74 -4.40 9.30
CA GLU A 202 -5.41 -3.34 10.07
C GLU A 202 -4.44 -2.17 10.26
N TYR A 203 -4.24 -1.38 9.20
CA TYR A 203 -3.36 -0.22 9.20
C TYR A 203 -4.16 1.05 8.98
N ASP A 204 -3.80 2.07 9.69
CA ASP A 204 -4.50 3.35 9.66
C ASP A 204 -4.09 4.19 8.45
N ASP A 205 -2.82 4.14 8.06
CA ASP A 205 -2.30 4.84 6.89
C ASP A 205 -1.39 3.93 6.06
N LYS A 206 -1.60 3.97 4.76
CA LYS A 206 -0.80 3.19 3.80
C LYS A 206 0.68 3.60 3.80
N ASP A 207 0.96 4.89 3.99
CA ASP A 207 2.31 5.42 3.86
C ASP A 207 3.18 5.12 5.10
N THR A 208 2.59 4.67 6.20
CA THR A 208 3.29 4.33 7.44
C THR A 208 3.42 2.83 7.70
N VAL A 209 2.85 2.00 6.84
CA VAL A 209 2.81 0.54 7.03
C VAL A 209 4.19 -0.09 7.29
N LEU A 210 5.23 0.31 6.56
CA LEU A 210 6.57 -0.25 6.75
C LEU A 210 7.21 0.24 8.05
N GLU A 211 7.00 1.49 8.38
CA GLU A 211 7.47 2.12 9.62
C GLU A 211 6.82 1.49 10.86
N GLU A 212 5.57 1.06 10.78
CA GLU A 212 4.90 0.30 11.84
C GLU A 212 5.55 -1.08 12.06
N HIS A 213 6.18 -1.63 11.04
CA HIS A 213 7.00 -2.84 11.12
C HIS A 213 8.48 -2.56 11.35
N ASN A 214 8.85 -1.36 11.81
CA ASN A 214 10.23 -0.93 12.08
C ASN A 214 11.16 -1.00 10.85
N ILE A 215 10.61 -0.89 9.63
CA ILE A 215 11.38 -0.84 8.39
C ILE A 215 11.49 0.61 7.96
N LEU A 216 12.72 1.14 7.99
CA LEU A 216 12.99 2.55 7.83
C LEU A 216 13.81 2.84 6.57
N LYS A 217 13.59 4.00 5.96
CA LYS A 217 14.44 4.53 4.88
C LYS A 217 15.67 5.23 5.40
N THR A 218 15.52 5.92 6.52
CA THR A 218 16.56 6.72 7.17
C THR A 218 16.54 6.45 8.67
N PRO A 219 17.67 6.66 9.36
CA PRO A 219 17.71 6.55 10.82
C PRO A 219 16.65 7.42 11.47
N THR A 220 15.97 6.87 12.46
CA THR A 220 15.01 7.62 13.26
C THR A 220 15.71 8.25 14.46
N TYR A 221 15.40 9.52 14.69
CA TYR A 221 15.80 10.25 15.88
C TYR A 221 14.55 10.73 16.62
N VAL A 222 14.57 10.63 17.94
CA VAL A 222 13.64 11.36 18.79
C VAL A 222 14.28 12.71 19.09
N MET A 223 13.72 13.77 18.52
CA MET A 223 14.20 15.13 18.79
C MET A 223 13.45 15.71 19.98
N VAL A 224 14.20 16.25 20.92
CA VAL A 224 13.66 16.79 22.17
C VAL A 224 14.32 18.12 22.51
N LYS A 225 13.58 19.01 23.19
CA LYS A 225 14.09 20.27 23.76
C LYS A 225 13.30 20.71 24.99
N GLY A 226 13.75 21.75 25.64
CA GLY A 226 13.06 22.38 26.77
C GLY A 226 13.53 21.87 28.12
N LYS A 227 12.62 21.44 29.01
CA LYS A 227 12.95 21.07 30.37
C LYS A 227 12.90 19.56 30.60
N GLY A 228 13.89 19.04 31.30
CA GLY A 228 14.00 17.64 31.71
C GLY A 228 15.45 17.20 31.83
N ILE A 229 15.68 16.18 32.63
CA ILE A 229 16.99 15.55 32.82
C ILE A 229 16.91 14.14 32.25
N LEU A 230 17.72 13.86 31.25
CA LEU A 230 17.89 12.53 30.66
C LEU A 230 19.09 11.84 31.32
N ASN A 231 18.89 10.64 31.86
CA ASN A 231 19.94 9.86 32.51
C ASN A 231 20.34 8.64 31.64
N PHE A 232 21.60 8.61 31.26
CA PHE A 232 22.26 7.52 30.53
C PHE A 232 23.40 6.89 31.34
N GLY A 233 23.38 6.96 32.70
CA GLY A 233 24.54 6.79 33.57
C GLY A 233 25.31 8.10 33.77
N GLN A 234 25.25 8.97 32.81
CA GLN A 234 25.53 10.41 32.88
C GLN A 234 24.28 11.19 32.55
N THR A 235 24.11 12.39 33.14
CA THR A 235 22.91 13.19 32.97
C THR A 235 23.08 14.26 31.90
N ILE A 236 22.05 14.48 31.14
CA ILE A 236 21.90 15.60 30.21
C ILE A 236 20.74 16.45 30.71
N ASP A 237 20.99 17.67 31.13
CA ASP A 237 20.00 18.65 31.49
C ASP A 237 19.59 19.46 30.26
N LEU A 238 18.39 19.20 29.74
CA LEU A 238 17.88 19.84 28.53
C LEU A 238 17.70 21.35 28.71
N SER A 239 17.43 21.84 29.94
CA SER A 239 17.26 23.28 30.20
C SER A 239 18.54 24.10 30.02
N LYS A 240 19.70 23.42 29.92
CA LYS A 240 21.00 24.04 29.68
C LYS A 240 21.44 24.01 28.22
N ILE A 241 20.59 23.46 27.36
CA ILE A 241 20.86 23.36 25.94
C ILE A 241 19.99 24.36 25.20
N ASP A 242 20.63 25.30 24.52
CA ASP A 242 19.92 26.22 23.61
C ASP A 242 19.67 25.52 22.29
N GLY A 243 18.42 25.06 22.10
CA GLY A 243 18.01 24.31 20.92
C GLY A 243 17.48 22.91 21.23
N ASP A 244 17.58 22.02 20.28
CA ASP A 244 17.12 20.63 20.38
C ASP A 244 18.25 19.61 20.28
N ILE A 245 18.01 18.41 20.77
CA ILE A 245 18.90 17.27 20.60
C ILE A 245 18.16 16.11 19.95
N GLY A 246 18.84 15.41 19.04
CA GLY A 246 18.38 14.18 18.40
C GLY A 246 18.94 12.94 19.07
N LEU A 247 18.08 12.09 19.61
CA LEU A 247 18.43 10.82 20.25
C LEU A 247 18.20 9.67 19.29
N SER A 248 19.26 8.99 18.87
CA SER A 248 19.13 7.80 18.03
C SER A 248 18.53 6.63 18.83
N THR A 249 18.01 5.62 18.14
CA THR A 249 17.55 4.36 18.76
C THR A 249 18.61 3.76 19.68
N LYS A 250 19.87 3.72 19.22
CA LYS A 250 20.99 3.20 20.01
C LYS A 250 21.22 3.98 21.29
N THR A 251 21.06 5.31 21.25
CA THR A 251 21.16 6.19 22.41
C THR A 251 19.98 5.96 23.36
N LEU A 252 18.75 5.87 22.82
CA LEU A 252 17.54 5.65 23.63
C LEU A 252 17.54 4.30 24.35
N ASN A 253 18.16 3.27 23.78
CA ASN A 253 18.33 1.97 24.44
C ASN A 253 19.22 2.03 25.68
N GLN A 254 20.03 3.06 25.83
CA GLN A 254 20.87 3.31 26.99
C GLN A 254 20.21 4.25 28.02
N LEU A 255 19.04 4.81 27.70
CA LEU A 255 18.33 5.72 28.59
C LEU A 255 17.84 4.96 29.83
N CYS A 256 18.30 5.35 31.00
CA CYS A 256 17.92 4.77 32.29
C CYS A 256 16.62 5.39 32.81
N SER A 257 16.55 6.72 32.85
CA SER A 257 15.37 7.46 33.34
C SER A 257 15.28 8.86 32.75
N VAL A 258 14.09 9.44 32.87
CA VAL A 258 13.80 10.83 32.50
C VAL A 258 13.19 11.49 33.75
N ASP A 259 13.74 12.61 34.20
CA ASP A 259 13.17 13.42 35.27
C ASP A 259 12.69 14.76 34.70
N LEU A 260 11.39 14.97 34.69
CA LEU A 260 10.78 16.20 34.18
C LEU A 260 10.86 17.39 35.13
N GLN A 261 11.19 17.17 36.40
CA GLN A 261 11.21 18.23 37.41
C GLN A 261 9.90 19.04 37.47
N GLY A 262 8.75 18.36 37.34
CA GLY A 262 7.43 18.95 37.31
C GLY A 262 7.05 19.68 36.03
N ALA A 263 7.79 19.45 34.91
CA ALA A 263 7.42 19.95 33.59
C ALA A 263 6.29 19.12 32.99
N GLU A 264 5.55 19.73 32.08
CA GLU A 264 4.58 19.04 31.23
C GLU A 264 5.25 18.52 29.94
N VAL A 265 4.57 17.69 29.20
CA VAL A 265 5.06 17.16 27.90
C VAL A 265 4.22 17.69 26.76
N VAL A 266 4.88 18.19 25.72
CA VAL A 266 4.23 18.60 24.46
C VAL A 266 4.82 17.81 23.30
N THR A 267 3.99 17.07 22.59
CA THR A 267 4.36 16.47 21.32
C THR A 267 3.94 17.40 20.18
N ILE A 268 4.82 17.62 19.19
CA ILE A 268 4.57 18.51 18.05
C ILE A 268 4.74 17.72 16.75
N GLU A 269 3.74 17.83 15.89
CA GLU A 269 3.70 17.10 14.64
C GLU A 269 4.63 17.70 13.59
N ASN A 270 4.58 19.01 13.39
CA ASN A 270 5.29 19.71 12.33
C ASN A 270 6.70 20.14 12.78
N LEU A 271 7.72 19.92 11.93
CA LEU A 271 9.11 20.25 12.24
C LEU A 271 9.34 21.76 12.41
N THR A 272 8.73 22.56 11.55
CA THR A 272 8.85 24.04 11.61
C THR A 272 8.30 24.56 12.92
N ASN A 273 7.14 24.05 13.34
CA ASN A 273 6.50 24.39 14.58
C ASN A 273 7.31 23.90 15.78
N PHE A 274 7.86 22.69 15.71
CA PHE A 274 8.77 22.19 16.74
C PHE A 274 9.96 23.14 16.95
N HIS A 275 10.62 23.60 15.91
CA HIS A 275 11.75 24.52 16.04
C HIS A 275 11.34 25.89 16.56
N LYS A 276 10.20 26.42 16.15
CA LYS A 276 9.72 27.77 16.56
C LYS A 276 9.04 27.78 17.93
N PHE A 277 8.50 26.64 18.38
CA PHE A 277 7.85 26.55 19.69
C PHE A 277 8.83 26.89 20.83
N GLN A 278 8.43 27.82 21.70
CA GLN A 278 9.23 28.22 22.85
C GLN A 278 8.74 27.47 24.09
N PRO A 279 9.52 26.54 24.66
CA PRO A 279 9.13 25.79 25.83
C PRO A 279 9.00 26.71 27.07
N ASN A 280 7.88 26.62 27.77
CA ASN A 280 7.69 27.27 29.07
C ASN A 280 7.34 26.19 30.07
N ASN A 281 8.35 25.67 30.78
CA ASN A 281 8.23 24.54 31.70
C ASN A 281 7.72 23.24 31.03
N GLN A 282 8.12 22.96 29.78
CA GLN A 282 7.74 21.74 29.06
C GLN A 282 8.96 20.97 28.52
N LEU A 283 8.84 19.64 28.50
CA LEU A 283 9.59 18.79 27.60
C LEU A 283 8.85 18.77 26.27
N VAL A 284 9.50 19.20 25.20
CA VAL A 284 8.94 19.21 23.85
C VAL A 284 9.54 18.09 23.03
N ILE A 285 8.69 17.28 22.39
CA ILE A 285 9.08 16.10 21.58
C ILE A 285 8.57 16.30 20.18
N TYR A 286 9.46 16.23 19.19
CA TYR A 286 9.07 16.20 17.78
C TYR A 286 8.49 14.85 17.41
N LEU A 287 7.23 14.82 17.00
CA LEU A 287 6.55 13.59 16.61
C LEU A 287 6.74 13.26 15.13
N GLY A 288 6.61 14.25 14.24
CA GLY A 288 6.80 14.12 12.81
C GLY A 288 5.73 13.27 12.13
N GLY A 289 4.50 13.72 12.12
CA GLY A 289 3.36 13.00 11.55
C GLY A 289 3.14 11.65 12.26
N PHE A 290 2.94 10.57 11.50
CA PHE A 290 2.82 9.23 12.10
C PHE A 290 4.08 8.82 12.85
N HIS A 291 3.89 8.50 14.13
CA HIS A 291 4.96 8.14 15.03
C HIS A 291 5.27 6.65 15.00
N ASN A 292 6.54 6.30 14.90
CA ASN A 292 7.01 4.92 14.96
C ASN A 292 7.10 4.39 16.41
N SER A 293 7.47 3.10 16.54
CA SER A 293 7.58 2.44 17.85
C SER A 293 8.58 3.16 18.78
N ILE A 294 9.71 3.64 18.26
CA ILE A 294 10.79 4.26 19.04
C ILE A 294 10.31 5.53 19.74
N LYS A 295 9.58 6.38 19.02
CA LYS A 295 8.99 7.60 19.59
C LYS A 295 7.96 7.27 20.67
N ARG A 296 7.12 6.27 20.42
CA ARG A 296 6.12 5.81 21.41
C ARG A 296 6.78 5.23 22.65
N ASP A 297 7.83 4.44 22.50
CA ASP A 297 8.54 3.83 23.60
C ASP A 297 9.27 4.89 24.46
N PHE A 298 9.83 5.92 23.83
CA PHE A 298 10.37 7.07 24.57
C PHE A 298 9.28 7.79 25.34
N ILE A 299 8.14 8.09 24.73
CA ILE A 299 6.99 8.76 25.38
C ILE A 299 6.47 7.93 26.57
N LYS A 300 6.30 6.61 26.40
CA LYS A 300 5.92 5.70 27.49
C LYS A 300 6.94 5.69 28.64
N ARG A 301 8.23 5.77 28.32
CA ARG A 301 9.28 5.85 29.34
C ARG A 301 9.23 7.17 30.08
N VAL A 302 8.96 8.29 29.40
CA VAL A 302 8.74 9.59 30.04
C VAL A 302 7.58 9.53 31.05
N ASP A 303 6.43 8.97 30.63
CA ASP A 303 5.26 8.79 31.47
C ASP A 303 5.54 7.88 32.68
N TYR A 304 6.16 6.72 32.43
CA TYR A 304 6.52 5.77 33.47
C TYR A 304 7.43 6.37 34.55
N CYS A 305 8.39 7.21 34.16
CA CYS A 305 9.29 7.88 35.11
C CYS A 305 8.65 9.05 35.84
N ASN A 306 7.53 9.60 35.31
CA ASN A 306 6.90 10.81 35.85
C ASN A 306 5.38 10.65 35.95
N PRO A 307 4.89 9.81 36.90
CA PRO A 307 3.46 9.53 37.01
C PRO A 307 2.64 10.82 37.28
N GLY A 308 1.50 10.96 36.60
CA GLY A 308 0.61 12.11 36.74
C GLY A 308 1.01 13.35 35.95
N THR A 309 2.04 13.26 35.10
CA THR A 309 2.39 14.35 34.19
C THR A 309 1.31 14.52 33.14
N LYS A 310 1.04 15.78 32.77
CA LYS A 310 0.13 16.11 31.67
C LYS A 310 0.86 16.05 30.34
N PHE A 311 0.23 15.39 29.38
CA PHE A 311 0.70 15.30 28.00
C PHE A 311 -0.20 16.12 27.09
N PHE A 312 0.39 16.91 26.23
CA PHE A 312 -0.28 17.70 25.21
C PHE A 312 0.19 17.27 23.82
N HIS A 313 -0.70 17.40 22.85
CA HIS A 313 -0.38 17.19 21.46
C HIS A 313 -0.73 18.44 20.65
N PHE A 314 0.22 18.93 19.87
CA PHE A 314 0.07 20.04 18.96
C PHE A 314 0.23 19.53 17.53
N GLY A 315 -0.87 19.46 16.80
CA GLY A 315 -0.97 18.94 15.41
C GLY A 315 -1.81 19.86 14.53
N ASP A 316 -1.97 19.47 13.27
CA ASP A 316 -2.86 20.14 12.33
C ASP A 316 -4.31 20.07 12.80
N ILE A 317 -5.10 21.10 12.53
CA ILE A 317 -6.56 21.06 12.75
C ILE A 317 -7.21 20.54 11.49
N ASP A 318 -6.98 19.25 11.22
CA ASP A 318 -7.56 18.52 10.10
C ASP A 318 -7.85 17.07 10.48
N ALA A 319 -8.37 16.28 9.54
CA ALA A 319 -8.67 14.87 9.77
C ALA A 319 -7.40 14.04 10.07
N GLY A 320 -6.25 14.43 9.53
CA GLY A 320 -4.96 13.77 9.76
C GLY A 320 -4.46 14.00 11.17
N GLY A 321 -4.43 15.25 11.63
CA GLY A 321 -3.92 15.62 12.98
C GLY A 321 -4.75 15.01 14.10
N PHE A 322 -6.10 15.03 14.02
CA PHE A 322 -6.94 14.33 15.01
C PHE A 322 -6.76 12.83 14.97
N TYR A 323 -6.53 12.27 13.80
CA TYR A 323 -6.27 10.85 13.65
C TYR A 323 -4.91 10.43 14.25
N ILE A 324 -3.86 11.23 14.04
CA ILE A 324 -2.54 11.06 14.67
C ILE A 324 -2.65 11.12 16.19
N LEU A 325 -3.41 12.06 16.73
CA LEU A 325 -3.67 12.18 18.16
C LEU A 325 -4.34 10.92 18.72
N GLU A 326 -5.43 10.45 18.11
CA GLU A 326 -6.12 9.23 18.52
C GLU A 326 -5.22 7.99 18.44
N HIS A 327 -4.46 7.87 17.37
CA HIS A 327 -3.52 6.78 17.21
C HIS A 327 -2.42 6.82 18.30
N LEU A 328 -1.93 8.01 18.65
CA LEU A 328 -0.96 8.20 19.71
C LEU A 328 -1.52 7.75 21.07
N ILE A 329 -2.75 8.17 21.42
CA ILE A 329 -3.45 7.75 22.63
C ILE A 329 -3.62 6.23 22.67
N LYS A 330 -4.16 5.65 21.60
CA LYS A 330 -4.40 4.21 21.49
C LYS A 330 -3.12 3.37 21.62
N LYS A 331 -2.02 3.80 20.99
CA LYS A 331 -0.75 3.03 20.98
C LYS A 331 0.11 3.24 22.22
N THR A 332 -0.04 4.36 22.92
CA THR A 332 0.71 4.61 24.15
C THR A 332 -0.07 4.27 25.42
N GLY A 333 -1.39 4.35 25.39
CA GLY A 333 -2.26 4.26 26.56
C GLY A 333 -2.24 5.53 27.42
N ILE A 334 -1.63 6.62 26.94
CA ILE A 334 -1.48 7.91 27.65
C ILE A 334 -2.56 8.86 27.14
N ALA A 335 -3.23 9.57 28.06
CA ALA A 335 -4.17 10.62 27.71
C ALA A 335 -3.43 11.87 27.23
N PHE A 336 -3.70 12.32 26.02
CA PHE A 336 -3.18 13.57 25.46
C PHE A 336 -4.27 14.62 25.38
N ILE A 337 -3.93 15.86 25.71
CA ILE A 337 -4.80 17.03 25.60
C ILE A 337 -4.43 17.74 24.29
N PRO A 338 -5.38 17.96 23.36
CA PRO A 338 -5.09 18.71 22.14
C PRO A 338 -4.73 20.16 22.47
N LEU A 339 -3.52 20.59 22.10
CA LEU A 339 -3.02 21.94 22.29
C LEU A 339 -3.36 22.78 21.05
N ASN A 340 -4.12 23.85 21.22
CA ASN A 340 -4.59 24.74 20.16
C ASN A 340 -5.49 24.10 19.08
N MET A 341 -5.72 22.78 19.11
CA MET A 341 -6.58 22.09 18.14
C MET A 341 -8.07 22.32 18.47
N ASN A 342 -8.56 23.54 18.35
CA ASN A 342 -9.89 23.94 18.80
C ASN A 342 -10.56 24.98 17.88
N ILE A 343 -11.84 25.28 18.14
CA ILE A 343 -12.67 26.21 17.35
C ILE A 343 -12.14 27.64 17.43
N GLU A 344 -11.59 28.05 18.55
CA GLU A 344 -11.04 29.41 18.75
C GLU A 344 -9.85 29.64 17.82
N THR A 345 -8.92 28.69 17.77
CA THR A 345 -7.78 28.73 16.86
C THR A 345 -8.23 28.79 15.40
N LEU A 346 -9.21 27.95 15.01
CA LEU A 346 -9.80 28.03 13.66
C LEU A 346 -10.34 29.43 13.37
N LYS A 347 -11.12 30.02 14.26
CA LYS A 347 -11.71 31.35 14.05
C LYS A 347 -10.67 32.46 13.95
N ASN A 348 -9.64 32.40 14.77
CA ASN A 348 -8.56 33.41 14.81
C ASN A 348 -7.72 33.37 13.52
N HIS A 349 -7.62 32.22 12.87
CA HIS A 349 -6.82 32.03 11.64
C HIS A 349 -7.67 31.80 10.38
N LYS A 350 -8.89 32.38 10.33
CA LYS A 350 -9.84 32.19 9.25
C LYS A 350 -9.28 32.47 7.86
N THR A 351 -8.33 33.39 7.73
CA THR A 351 -7.69 33.76 6.44
C THR A 351 -6.84 32.65 5.86
N TYR A 352 -6.42 31.66 6.67
CA TYR A 352 -5.58 30.52 6.30
C TYR A 352 -6.36 29.21 6.14
N TRP A 353 -7.69 29.26 6.24
CA TRP A 353 -8.49 28.07 6.07
C TRP A 353 -8.31 27.46 4.69
N LYS A 354 -8.20 26.13 4.66
CA LYS A 354 -8.27 25.33 3.46
C LYS A 354 -9.58 24.54 3.41
N PRO A 355 -10.17 24.28 2.22
CA PRO A 355 -11.36 23.47 2.12
C PRO A 355 -11.06 22.00 2.43
N LEU A 356 -12.05 21.29 2.99
CA LEU A 356 -12.00 19.84 3.20
C LEU A 356 -12.13 19.10 1.86
N SER A 357 -11.27 18.10 1.64
CA SER A 357 -11.47 17.12 0.57
C SER A 357 -12.58 16.11 0.96
N GLU A 358 -13.10 15.35 0.01
CA GLU A 358 -14.06 14.28 0.28
C GLU A 358 -13.46 13.20 1.21
N ASN A 359 -12.16 12.95 1.10
CA ASN A 359 -11.43 12.05 2.00
C ASN A 359 -11.37 12.62 3.43
N ASP A 360 -11.10 13.92 3.59
CA ASP A 360 -11.13 14.58 4.91
C ASP A 360 -12.50 14.44 5.56
N LYS A 361 -13.59 14.70 4.81
CA LYS A 361 -14.97 14.59 5.31
C LYS A 361 -15.29 13.17 5.79
N SER A 362 -14.91 12.16 4.98
CA SER A 362 -15.11 10.76 5.35
C SER A 362 -14.32 10.36 6.60
N ARG A 363 -13.08 10.82 6.73
CA ARG A 363 -12.24 10.57 7.91
C ARG A 363 -12.78 11.28 9.15
N LEU A 364 -13.18 12.55 9.06
CA LEU A 364 -13.78 13.29 10.17
C LEU A 364 -15.05 12.61 10.69
N GLN A 365 -15.90 12.06 9.82
CA GLN A 365 -17.07 11.29 10.23
C GLN A 365 -16.71 10.05 11.05
N LYS A 366 -15.66 9.33 10.66
CA LYS A 366 -15.16 8.17 11.41
C LYS A 366 -14.60 8.57 12.77
N ILE A 367 -13.86 9.68 12.86
CA ILE A 367 -13.30 10.18 14.13
C ILE A 367 -14.43 10.62 15.06
N LEU A 368 -15.51 11.22 14.55
CA LEU A 368 -16.69 11.58 15.35
C LEU A 368 -17.31 10.38 16.10
N GLU A 369 -17.24 9.19 15.48
CA GLU A 369 -17.73 7.95 16.10
C GLU A 369 -16.76 7.39 17.14
N LEU A 370 -15.46 7.58 16.93
CA LEU A 370 -14.39 7.02 17.78
C LEU A 370 -14.03 7.91 18.97
N ALA A 371 -14.05 9.23 18.77
CA ALA A 371 -13.56 10.24 19.72
C ALA A 371 -14.59 11.36 19.92
N PRO A 372 -15.69 11.10 20.66
CA PRO A 372 -16.76 12.06 20.87
C PRO A 372 -16.33 13.34 21.62
N GLU A 373 -15.20 13.34 22.29
CA GLU A 373 -14.62 14.50 22.98
C GLU A 373 -14.23 15.64 22.05
N TYR A 374 -13.93 15.35 20.77
CA TYR A 374 -13.60 16.36 19.75
C TYR A 374 -14.82 16.78 18.92
N LYS A 375 -16.02 16.32 19.26
CA LYS A 375 -17.22 16.49 18.46
C LYS A 375 -17.45 17.93 18.01
N ASP A 376 -17.29 18.89 18.92
CA ASP A 376 -17.60 20.29 18.60
C ASP A 376 -16.68 20.85 17.51
N VAL A 377 -15.38 20.61 17.60
CA VAL A 377 -14.41 21.08 16.61
C VAL A 377 -14.57 20.35 15.29
N LEU A 378 -14.81 19.04 15.31
CA LEU A 378 -15.00 18.23 14.10
C LEU A 378 -16.27 18.64 13.35
N LEU A 379 -17.39 18.88 14.06
CA LEU A 379 -18.63 19.40 13.48
C LEU A 379 -18.45 20.83 12.95
N PHE A 380 -17.70 21.68 13.67
CA PHE A 380 -17.38 23.01 13.18
C PHE A 380 -16.63 22.96 11.84
N MET A 381 -15.62 22.09 11.72
CA MET A 381 -14.86 21.89 10.48
C MET A 381 -15.75 21.41 9.33
N LEU A 382 -16.61 20.41 9.58
CA LEU A 382 -17.54 19.88 8.57
C LEU A 382 -18.55 20.94 8.11
N ASN A 383 -19.16 21.69 9.05
CA ASN A 383 -20.18 22.69 8.76
C ASN A 383 -19.62 23.91 8.01
N ASN A 384 -18.38 24.28 8.28
CA ASN A 384 -17.73 25.43 7.64
C ASN A 384 -16.82 25.03 6.47
N ASN A 385 -16.75 23.71 6.14
CA ASN A 385 -15.87 23.17 5.10
C ASN A 385 -14.43 23.69 5.23
N CYS A 386 -13.85 23.62 6.44
CA CYS A 386 -12.55 24.20 6.74
C CYS A 386 -11.63 23.27 7.50
N LYS A 387 -10.33 23.43 7.26
CA LYS A 387 -9.22 22.88 8.02
C LYS A 387 -8.10 23.89 8.10
N LEU A 388 -7.18 23.70 9.03
CA LEU A 388 -6.05 24.62 9.26
C LEU A 388 -4.77 23.81 9.46
N GLU A 389 -3.73 24.17 8.71
CA GLU A 389 -2.39 23.64 8.93
C GLU A 389 -1.72 24.34 10.12
N GLN A 390 -0.96 23.62 10.88
CA GLN A 390 -0.30 24.04 12.11
C GLN A 390 0.61 25.27 11.89
N GLU A 391 1.21 25.40 10.70
CA GLU A 391 2.08 26.54 10.34
C GLU A 391 1.35 27.89 10.37
N ALA A 392 0.03 27.90 10.19
CA ALA A 392 -0.75 29.15 10.24
C ALA A 392 -0.67 29.84 11.60
N GLU A 393 -0.50 29.07 12.68
CA GLU A 393 -0.39 29.60 14.04
C GLU A 393 0.92 30.35 14.33
N ILE A 394 1.94 30.15 13.47
CA ILE A 394 3.25 30.79 13.62
C ILE A 394 3.27 32.16 12.93
N LEU A 395 2.31 32.41 12.02
CA LEU A 395 2.25 33.63 11.21
C LEU A 395 1.46 34.75 11.90
N SER A 396 0.88 34.47 13.04
CA SER A 396 0.21 35.42 13.96
C SER A 396 1.13 35.77 15.13
#